data_75c11a42a37683ccec175dd84bd31b3b
#
_entry.id   75c11a42a37683ccec175dd84bd31b3b
#
_cell.length_a   1.000
_cell.length_b   1.000
_cell.length_c   1.000
_cell.angle_alpha   90.00
_cell.angle_beta   90.00
_cell.angle_gamma   90.00
#
_symmetry.space_group_name_H-M   'P 1'
#
loop_
_entity.id
_entity.type
_entity.pdbx_description
1 polymer ?
#
loop_
_entity_poly.entity_id
_entity_poly.type
_entity_poly.pdbx_seq_one_letter_code
_entity_poly.pdbx_strand_id
1 'polypeptide(L)'
;MSPLFTLFLVTSFANIATPGIGAVMAVNLGLSLGWQKAIPGCLGIAIGIAFLFVIALSGTGAVLATHPAAFSVIQLIGAAFLVYLGVRSILKKPSHASLIGRSDEQTESGFSQFIKCAAISAANPQPIIFGRTVLPSFIDPTLSYVVQSAVMIAIYALIVFVMMMAYAILAAHARVFLSGPRGPRVINCISGVVFLLLAAFLLYRALVL
;
A
#
# COMPACT_ATOMS: atom_id res chain seq x y z
N MET A 1 1.48 -29.15 7.61
CA MET A 1 1.34 -28.09 6.57
C MET A 1 2.03 -28.61 5.32
N SER A 2 1.43 -28.43 4.15
CA SER A 2 2.09 -28.88 2.90
C SER A 2 3.35 -28.03 2.65
N PRO A 3 4.41 -28.60 2.05
CA PRO A 3 5.62 -27.83 1.71
C PRO A 3 5.32 -26.60 0.85
N LEU A 4 4.34 -26.70 -0.04
CA LEU A 4 3.88 -25.58 -0.88
C LEU A 4 3.33 -24.41 -0.06
N PHE A 5 2.56 -24.70 0.99
CA PHE A 5 2.00 -23.65 1.85
C PHE A 5 3.08 -22.93 2.68
N THR A 6 4.07 -23.67 3.17
CA THR A 6 5.22 -23.05 3.87
C THR A 6 6.01 -22.14 2.94
N LEU A 7 6.26 -22.59 1.70
CA LEU A 7 6.94 -21.80 0.70
C LEU A 7 6.15 -20.54 0.31
N PHE A 8 4.82 -20.64 0.21
CA PHE A 8 3.93 -19.50 0.02
C PHE A 8 4.10 -18.45 1.14
N LEU A 9 4.09 -18.88 2.42
CA LEU A 9 4.25 -17.95 3.54
C LEU A 9 5.59 -17.22 3.50
N VAL A 10 6.69 -17.96 3.29
CA VAL A 10 8.04 -17.38 3.22
C VAL A 10 8.16 -16.39 2.06
N THR A 11 7.69 -16.77 0.87
CA THR A 11 7.76 -15.92 -0.33
C THR A 11 6.87 -14.69 -0.18
N SER A 12 5.69 -14.83 0.41
CA SER A 12 4.78 -13.72 0.68
C SER A 12 5.39 -12.75 1.67
N PHE A 13 5.97 -13.23 2.76
CA PHE A 13 6.64 -12.41 3.74
C PHE A 13 7.82 -11.65 3.12
N ALA A 14 8.69 -12.32 2.36
CA ALA A 14 9.81 -11.69 1.68
C ALA A 14 9.36 -10.62 0.68
N ASN A 15 8.28 -10.87 -0.08
CA ASN A 15 7.72 -9.90 -1.01
C ASN A 15 7.18 -8.65 -0.29
N ILE A 16 6.43 -8.84 0.81
CA ILE A 16 5.81 -7.75 1.57
C ILE A 16 6.87 -6.98 2.39
N ALA A 17 7.91 -7.64 2.88
CA ALA A 17 9.01 -7.02 3.61
C ALA A 17 9.86 -6.10 2.70
N THR A 18 9.79 -6.26 1.39
CA THR A 18 10.39 -5.32 0.45
C THR A 18 9.56 -4.01 0.45
N PRO A 19 10.16 -2.85 0.86
CA PRO A 19 9.41 -1.61 0.96
C PRO A 19 8.86 -1.17 -0.40
N GLY A 20 7.55 -1.03 -0.49
CA GLY A 20 6.85 -0.53 -1.67
C GLY A 20 5.90 0.63 -1.32
N ILE A 21 4.98 0.93 -2.23
CA ILE A 21 3.98 2.02 -2.07
C ILE A 21 3.21 1.88 -0.74
N GLY A 22 2.77 0.67 -0.40
CA GLY A 22 2.05 0.41 0.85
C GLY A 22 2.87 0.72 2.10
N ALA A 23 4.15 0.30 2.15
CA ALA A 23 5.05 0.57 3.27
C ALA A 23 5.25 2.08 3.48
N VAL A 24 5.46 2.81 2.38
CA VAL A 24 5.60 4.26 2.43
C VAL A 24 4.34 4.94 2.94
N MET A 25 3.17 4.49 2.48
CA MET A 25 1.89 5.00 2.99
C MET A 25 1.73 4.72 4.48
N ALA A 26 2.03 3.50 4.94
CA ALA A 26 1.95 3.12 6.35
C ALA A 26 2.91 3.96 7.22
N VAL A 27 4.15 4.16 6.76
CA VAL A 27 5.12 5.04 7.42
C VAL A 27 4.59 6.47 7.51
N ASN A 28 4.06 7.02 6.42
CA ASN A 28 3.49 8.38 6.42
C ASN A 28 2.31 8.51 7.39
N LEU A 29 1.41 7.52 7.43
CA LEU A 29 0.31 7.49 8.39
C LEU A 29 0.81 7.45 9.83
N GLY A 30 1.79 6.60 10.13
CA GLY A 30 2.42 6.51 11.45
C GLY A 30 3.07 7.82 11.89
N LEU A 31 3.84 8.45 11.00
CA LEU A 31 4.49 9.74 11.25
C LEU A 31 3.47 10.88 11.45
N SER A 32 2.42 10.93 10.64
CA SER A 32 1.47 12.05 10.62
C SER A 32 0.40 11.93 11.70
N LEU A 33 -0.19 10.74 11.87
CA LEU A 33 -1.39 10.53 12.70
C LEU A 33 -1.11 9.72 13.96
N GLY A 34 0.01 9.00 14.01
CA GLY A 34 0.29 7.98 15.01
C GLY A 34 -0.34 6.63 14.65
N TRP A 35 0.14 5.54 15.26
CA TRP A 35 -0.19 4.17 14.89
C TRP A 35 -1.69 3.82 15.05
N GLN A 36 -2.36 4.32 16.08
CA GLN A 36 -3.78 4.02 16.32
C GLN A 36 -4.68 4.57 15.21
N LYS A 37 -4.44 5.82 14.80
CA LYS A 37 -5.17 6.45 13.71
C LYS A 37 -4.73 5.96 12.32
N ALA A 38 -3.62 5.23 12.21
CA ALA A 38 -3.16 4.59 10.99
C ALA A 38 -3.91 3.29 10.66
N ILE A 39 -4.60 2.67 11.64
CA ILE A 39 -5.30 1.39 11.48
C ILE A 39 -6.22 1.36 10.25
N PRO A 40 -7.14 2.32 10.06
CA PRO A 40 -8.03 2.29 8.89
C PRO A 40 -7.28 2.33 7.56
N GLY A 41 -6.20 3.13 7.49
CA GLY A 41 -5.37 3.20 6.29
C GLY A 41 -4.63 1.89 6.01
N CYS A 42 -4.05 1.26 7.03
CA CYS A 42 -3.39 -0.04 6.91
C CYS A 42 -4.36 -1.16 6.49
N LEU A 43 -5.60 -1.14 7.02
CA LEU A 43 -6.67 -2.02 6.56
C LEU A 43 -7.03 -1.75 5.08
N GLY A 44 -7.12 -0.47 4.69
CA GLY A 44 -7.35 -0.08 3.30
C GLY A 44 -6.27 -0.64 2.37
N ILE A 45 -4.99 -0.54 2.75
CA ILE A 45 -3.88 -1.12 1.97
C ILE A 45 -4.07 -2.63 1.80
N ALA A 46 -4.35 -3.36 2.88
CA ALA A 46 -4.52 -4.81 2.83
C ALA A 46 -5.70 -5.24 1.96
N ILE A 47 -6.85 -4.58 2.09
CA ILE A 47 -8.06 -4.87 1.30
C ILE A 47 -7.86 -4.50 -0.17
N GLY A 48 -7.19 -3.37 -0.49
CA GLY A 48 -6.83 -3.00 -1.85
C GLY A 48 -5.96 -4.05 -2.54
N ILE A 49 -4.98 -4.61 -1.84
CA ILE A 49 -4.14 -5.70 -2.35
C ILE A 49 -4.95 -7.01 -2.48
N ALA A 50 -5.80 -7.34 -1.50
CA ALA A 50 -6.67 -8.52 -1.59
C ALA A 50 -7.58 -8.45 -2.81
N PHE A 51 -8.16 -7.28 -3.10
CA PHE A 51 -8.96 -7.04 -4.29
C PHE A 51 -8.17 -7.31 -5.58
N LEU A 52 -6.93 -6.84 -5.66
CA LEU A 52 -6.06 -7.11 -6.81
C LEU A 52 -5.76 -8.61 -6.99
N PHE A 53 -5.62 -9.35 -5.89
CA PHE A 53 -5.41 -10.80 -5.95
C PHE A 53 -6.66 -11.55 -6.42
N VAL A 54 -7.84 -11.10 -5.99
CA VAL A 54 -9.10 -11.63 -6.54
C VAL A 54 -9.13 -11.44 -8.06
N ILE A 55 -8.81 -10.25 -8.56
CA ILE A 55 -8.72 -9.98 -9.99
C ILE A 55 -7.65 -10.87 -10.64
N ALA A 56 -6.45 -10.96 -10.07
CA ALA A 56 -5.34 -11.73 -10.63
C ALA A 56 -5.66 -13.22 -10.79
N LEU A 57 -6.39 -13.80 -9.83
CA LEU A 57 -6.71 -15.23 -9.78
C LEU A 57 -8.07 -15.59 -10.43
N SER A 58 -8.96 -14.63 -10.66
CA SER A 58 -10.30 -14.86 -11.20
C SER A 58 -10.37 -14.98 -12.74
N GLY A 59 -9.24 -15.20 -13.43
CA GLY A 59 -9.23 -15.27 -14.90
C GLY A 59 -9.39 -13.91 -15.61
N THR A 60 -10.01 -12.90 -14.97
CA THR A 60 -10.03 -11.50 -15.47
C THR A 60 -8.63 -10.88 -15.45
N GLY A 61 -7.74 -11.36 -14.60
CA GLY A 61 -6.32 -11.05 -14.66
C GLY A 61 -5.67 -11.46 -16.00
N ALA A 62 -6.19 -12.47 -16.66
CA ALA A 62 -5.76 -12.85 -18.02
C ALA A 62 -6.16 -11.78 -19.05
N VAL A 63 -7.39 -11.24 -18.95
CA VAL A 63 -7.88 -10.17 -19.81
C VAL A 63 -7.09 -8.87 -19.57
N LEU A 64 -6.80 -8.52 -18.32
CA LEU A 64 -6.00 -7.33 -18.00
C LEU A 64 -4.57 -7.43 -18.54
N ALA A 65 -4.01 -8.63 -18.61
CA ALA A 65 -2.70 -8.85 -19.18
C ALA A 65 -2.69 -8.89 -20.71
N THR A 66 -3.84 -9.16 -21.35
CA THR A 66 -3.99 -9.08 -22.81
C THR A 66 -4.31 -7.66 -23.29
N HIS A 67 -4.63 -6.76 -22.35
CA HIS A 67 -4.88 -5.34 -22.63
C HIS A 67 -3.91 -4.44 -21.85
N PRO A 68 -2.64 -4.34 -22.25
CA PRO A 68 -1.64 -3.49 -21.58
C PRO A 68 -2.08 -2.04 -21.43
N ALA A 69 -2.82 -1.53 -22.42
CA ALA A 69 -3.33 -0.16 -22.40
C ALA A 69 -4.28 0.14 -21.22
N ALA A 70 -5.17 -0.80 -20.86
CA ALA A 70 -6.07 -0.63 -19.72
C ALA A 70 -5.30 -0.55 -18.40
N PHE A 71 -4.24 -1.35 -18.28
CA PHE A 71 -3.38 -1.33 -17.11
C PHE A 71 -2.56 -0.04 -17.02
N SER A 72 -2.03 0.44 -18.13
CA SER A 72 -1.32 1.72 -18.20
C SER A 72 -2.21 2.90 -17.81
N VAL A 73 -3.49 2.91 -18.18
CA VAL A 73 -4.45 3.94 -17.77
C VAL A 73 -4.62 3.96 -16.23
N ILE A 74 -4.78 2.79 -15.62
CA ILE A 74 -4.90 2.68 -14.15
C ILE A 74 -3.62 3.21 -13.47
N GLN A 75 -2.45 2.87 -14.01
CA GLN A 75 -1.16 3.36 -13.49
C GLN A 75 -1.02 4.88 -13.64
N LEU A 76 -1.46 5.46 -14.76
CA LEU A 76 -1.43 6.90 -14.98
C LEU A 76 -2.34 7.65 -14.00
N ILE A 77 -3.55 7.13 -13.74
CA ILE A 77 -4.46 7.71 -12.74
C ILE A 77 -3.83 7.63 -11.35
N GLY A 78 -3.25 6.48 -10.98
CA GLY A 78 -2.54 6.30 -9.72
C GLY A 78 -1.34 7.25 -9.57
N ALA A 79 -0.55 7.40 -10.64
CA ALA A 79 0.58 8.31 -10.68
C ALA A 79 0.14 9.77 -10.52
N ALA A 80 -0.89 10.21 -11.24
CA ALA A 80 -1.45 11.56 -11.13
C ALA A 80 -1.93 11.85 -9.69
N PHE A 81 -2.57 10.86 -9.05
CA PHE A 81 -3.00 10.99 -7.66
C PHE A 81 -1.80 11.08 -6.69
N LEU A 82 -0.75 10.31 -6.90
CA LEU A 82 0.48 10.41 -6.10
C LEU A 82 1.20 11.74 -6.30
N VAL A 83 1.23 12.29 -7.52
CA VAL A 83 1.73 13.65 -7.78
C VAL A 83 0.93 14.67 -6.97
N TYR A 84 -0.40 14.59 -7.03
CA TYR A 84 -1.27 15.47 -6.24
C TYR A 84 -0.97 15.39 -4.73
N LEU A 85 -0.86 14.19 -4.17
CA LEU A 85 -0.53 14.00 -2.76
C LEU A 85 0.88 14.51 -2.42
N GLY A 86 1.85 14.27 -3.30
CA GLY A 86 3.24 14.71 -3.12
C GLY A 86 3.35 16.23 -3.07
N VAL A 87 2.78 16.91 -4.05
CA VAL A 87 2.75 18.38 -4.13
C VAL A 87 2.02 18.96 -2.93
N ARG A 88 0.83 18.44 -2.61
CA ARG A 88 0.05 18.89 -1.45
C ARG A 88 0.81 18.73 -0.13
N SER A 89 1.55 17.63 0.03
CA SER A 89 2.34 17.37 1.23
C SER A 89 3.48 18.38 1.38
N ILE A 90 4.20 18.69 0.30
CA ILE A 90 5.30 19.66 0.30
C ILE A 90 4.79 21.10 0.56
N LEU A 91 3.67 21.46 -0.06
CA LEU A 91 3.08 22.79 0.07
C LEU A 91 2.34 23.02 1.40
N LYS A 92 2.06 21.96 2.15
CA LYS A 92 1.39 22.05 3.44
C LYS A 92 2.24 22.86 4.41
N LYS A 93 1.67 23.98 4.92
CA LYS A 93 2.33 24.82 5.92
C LYS A 93 2.56 24.00 7.21
N PRO A 94 3.76 24.11 7.82
CA PRO A 94 4.03 23.43 9.08
C PRO A 94 3.08 23.98 10.16
N SER A 95 2.29 23.10 10.75
CA SER A 95 1.48 23.45 11.91
C SER A 95 2.01 22.69 13.12
N HIS A 96 2.42 23.39 14.17
CA HIS A 96 2.80 22.80 15.44
C HIS A 96 1.64 22.02 16.09
N ALA A 97 0.39 22.40 15.79
CA ALA A 97 -0.81 21.73 16.28
C ALA A 97 -0.92 20.28 15.76
N SER A 98 -0.39 19.98 14.59
CA SER A 98 -0.48 18.63 14.00
C SER A 98 0.40 17.58 14.70
N LEU A 99 1.46 17.99 15.42
CA LEU A 99 2.31 17.07 16.17
C LEU A 99 1.78 16.74 17.58
N ILE A 100 0.91 17.60 18.13
CA ILE A 100 0.42 17.47 19.52
C ILE A 100 -1.00 16.86 19.55
N GLY A 101 -1.56 16.47 18.40
CA GLY A 101 -2.91 15.91 18.33
C GLY A 101 -4.03 16.93 18.58
N ARG A 102 -3.73 18.23 18.55
CA ARG A 102 -4.65 19.35 18.68
C ARG A 102 -4.65 20.17 17.38
N SER A 103 -5.21 19.67 16.34
CA SER A 103 -5.59 20.52 15.20
C SER A 103 -7.08 20.36 14.96
N ASP A 104 -7.79 21.48 14.96
CA ASP A 104 -9.15 21.67 14.42
C ASP A 104 -9.20 21.51 12.87
N GLU A 105 -8.13 21.00 12.25
CA GLU A 105 -8.19 20.50 10.89
C GLU A 105 -9.03 19.21 10.93
N GLN A 106 -10.15 19.22 10.25
CA GLN A 106 -11.05 18.09 9.99
C GLN A 106 -10.25 16.81 9.95
N THR A 107 -10.31 16.05 11.04
CA THR A 107 -9.67 14.74 11.16
C THR A 107 -10.33 13.92 10.06
N GLU A 108 -9.60 13.62 8.98
CA GLU A 108 -10.14 12.76 7.92
C GLU A 108 -10.79 11.57 8.60
N SER A 109 -12.05 11.29 8.25
CA SER A 109 -12.72 10.15 8.87
C SER A 109 -11.89 8.90 8.56
N GLY A 110 -11.81 7.97 9.49
CA GLY A 110 -11.10 6.71 9.28
C GLY A 110 -11.57 6.00 8.00
N PHE A 111 -12.83 6.16 7.63
CA PHE A 111 -13.39 5.64 6.38
C PHE A 111 -12.79 6.32 5.14
N SER A 112 -12.64 7.65 5.14
CA SER A 112 -11.99 8.36 4.02
C SER A 112 -10.54 7.89 3.83
N GLN A 113 -9.82 7.74 4.93
CA GLN A 113 -8.45 7.23 4.94
C GLN A 113 -8.38 5.78 4.42
N PHE A 114 -9.30 4.92 4.85
CA PHE A 114 -9.42 3.55 4.37
C PHE A 114 -9.61 3.51 2.85
N ILE A 115 -10.59 4.24 2.31
CA ILE A 115 -10.87 4.26 0.87
C ILE A 115 -9.69 4.80 0.07
N LYS A 116 -9.04 5.88 0.52
CA LYS A 116 -7.85 6.43 -0.16
C LYS A 116 -6.72 5.40 -0.24
N CYS A 117 -6.43 4.76 0.88
CA CYS A 117 -5.36 3.76 0.93
C CYS A 117 -5.70 2.51 0.11
N ALA A 118 -6.95 2.06 0.13
CA ALA A 118 -7.42 0.95 -0.69
C ALA A 118 -7.30 1.27 -2.19
N ALA A 119 -7.74 2.46 -2.61
CA ALA A 119 -7.67 2.89 -4.01
C ALA A 119 -6.23 2.98 -4.52
N ILE A 120 -5.31 3.57 -3.73
CA ILE A 120 -3.89 3.66 -4.11
C ILE A 120 -3.27 2.26 -4.19
N SER A 121 -3.59 1.38 -3.25
CA SER A 121 -3.08 0.00 -3.25
C SER A 121 -3.65 -0.82 -4.39
N ALA A 122 -4.91 -0.60 -4.77
CA ALA A 122 -5.54 -1.22 -5.92
C ALA A 122 -4.97 -0.71 -7.27
N ALA A 123 -4.32 0.45 -7.30
CA ALA A 123 -3.60 0.95 -8.47
C ALA A 123 -2.14 0.44 -8.56
N ASN A 124 -1.67 -0.31 -7.54
CA ASN A 124 -0.29 -0.82 -7.51
C ASN A 124 -0.15 -2.08 -8.39
N PRO A 125 0.72 -2.08 -9.40
CA PRO A 125 0.91 -3.24 -10.28
C PRO A 125 1.64 -4.42 -9.62
N GLN A 126 2.43 -4.17 -8.60
CA GLN A 126 3.27 -5.20 -7.99
C GLN A 126 2.47 -6.39 -7.43
N PRO A 127 1.35 -6.21 -6.69
CA PRO A 127 0.54 -7.33 -6.23
C PRO A 127 -0.10 -8.13 -7.37
N ILE A 128 -0.53 -7.48 -8.46
CA ILE A 128 -1.08 -8.21 -9.62
C ILE A 128 -0.03 -9.11 -10.25
N ILE A 129 1.18 -8.59 -10.46
CA ILE A 129 2.29 -9.37 -11.02
C ILE A 129 2.59 -10.57 -10.11
N PHE A 130 2.76 -10.34 -8.81
CA PHE A 130 3.02 -11.42 -7.86
C PHE A 130 1.86 -12.43 -7.81
N GLY A 131 0.63 -11.96 -7.71
CA GLY A 131 -0.57 -12.79 -7.66
C GLY A 131 -0.73 -13.68 -8.89
N ARG A 132 -0.31 -13.21 -10.05
CA ARG A 132 -0.45 -13.94 -11.30
C ARG A 132 0.71 -14.87 -11.62
N THR A 133 1.94 -14.46 -11.31
CA THR A 133 3.14 -15.20 -11.66
C THR A 133 3.56 -16.19 -10.57
N VAL A 134 3.35 -15.85 -9.32
CA VAL A 134 3.89 -16.58 -8.18
C VAL A 134 2.83 -17.38 -7.44
N LEU A 135 1.64 -16.79 -7.17
CA LEU A 135 0.60 -17.48 -6.41
C LEU A 135 0.15 -18.83 -7.01
N PRO A 136 -0.07 -18.96 -8.34
CA PRO A 136 -0.51 -20.23 -8.92
C PRO A 136 0.45 -21.38 -8.68
N SER A 137 1.74 -21.09 -8.48
CA SER A 137 2.77 -22.11 -8.21
C SER A 137 2.60 -22.81 -6.85
N PHE A 138 1.78 -22.26 -5.97
CA PHE A 138 1.52 -22.81 -4.63
C PHE A 138 0.17 -23.55 -4.55
N ILE A 139 -0.59 -23.57 -5.64
CA ILE A 139 -1.89 -24.25 -5.70
C ILE A 139 -1.68 -25.73 -5.95
N ASP A 140 -2.25 -26.57 -5.09
CA ASP A 140 -2.28 -28.01 -5.27
C ASP A 140 -3.41 -28.36 -6.26
N PRO A 141 -3.11 -29.00 -7.42
CA PRO A 141 -4.12 -29.32 -8.42
C PRO A 141 -5.13 -30.37 -7.95
N THR A 142 -4.84 -31.08 -6.85
CA THR A 142 -5.75 -32.11 -6.30
C THR A 142 -6.84 -31.52 -5.39
N LEU A 143 -6.72 -30.25 -5.01
CA LEU A 143 -7.63 -29.56 -4.10
C LEU A 143 -8.42 -28.47 -4.84
N SER A 144 -9.52 -28.01 -4.21
CA SER A 144 -10.34 -26.93 -4.79
C SER A 144 -9.53 -25.64 -5.00
N TYR A 145 -9.42 -25.20 -6.25
CA TYR A 145 -8.75 -23.95 -6.64
C TYR A 145 -9.32 -22.74 -5.90
N VAL A 146 -10.66 -22.63 -5.84
CA VAL A 146 -11.35 -21.48 -5.24
C VAL A 146 -11.05 -21.38 -3.74
N VAL A 147 -11.11 -22.52 -3.04
CA VAL A 147 -10.86 -22.53 -1.59
C VAL A 147 -9.41 -22.16 -1.28
N GLN A 148 -8.46 -22.76 -2.01
CA GLN A 148 -7.04 -22.45 -1.82
C GLN A 148 -6.75 -20.98 -2.12
N SER A 149 -7.24 -20.44 -3.24
CA SER A 149 -7.08 -19.04 -3.60
C SER A 149 -7.65 -18.12 -2.55
N ALA A 150 -8.85 -18.38 -2.03
CA ALA A 150 -9.48 -17.59 -0.99
C ALA A 150 -8.64 -17.58 0.32
N VAL A 151 -8.16 -18.74 0.75
CA VAL A 151 -7.30 -18.87 1.93
C VAL A 151 -5.99 -18.13 1.73
N MET A 152 -5.34 -18.27 0.58
CA MET A 152 -4.08 -17.58 0.27
C MET A 152 -4.26 -16.07 0.23
N ILE A 153 -5.34 -15.56 -0.37
CA ILE A 153 -5.66 -14.13 -0.38
C ILE A 153 -5.87 -13.60 1.03
N ALA A 154 -6.64 -14.31 1.86
CA ALA A 154 -6.91 -13.90 3.23
C ALA A 154 -5.62 -13.85 4.08
N ILE A 155 -4.77 -14.87 3.97
CA ILE A 155 -3.51 -14.94 4.69
C ILE A 155 -2.55 -13.85 4.20
N TYR A 156 -2.45 -13.64 2.90
CA TYR A 156 -1.60 -12.58 2.34
C TYR A 156 -2.05 -11.21 2.82
N ALA A 157 -3.36 -10.93 2.79
CA ALA A 157 -3.93 -9.67 3.30
C ALA A 157 -3.64 -9.47 4.78
N LEU A 158 -3.71 -10.55 5.58
CA LEU A 158 -3.36 -10.50 7.00
C LEU A 158 -1.87 -10.17 7.20
N ILE A 159 -0.97 -10.80 6.46
CA ILE A 159 0.47 -10.51 6.52
C ILE A 159 0.72 -9.05 6.11
N VAL A 160 0.08 -8.57 5.03
CA VAL A 160 0.16 -7.16 4.62
C VAL A 160 -0.28 -6.24 5.75
N PHE A 161 -1.44 -6.49 6.34
CA PHE A 161 -1.95 -5.66 7.44
C PHE A 161 -0.97 -5.61 8.61
N VAL A 162 -0.47 -6.75 9.06
CA VAL A 162 0.48 -6.85 10.18
C VAL A 162 1.78 -6.08 9.84
N MET A 163 2.32 -6.26 8.64
CA MET A 163 3.53 -5.57 8.22
C MET A 163 3.32 -4.06 8.08
N MET A 164 2.20 -3.61 7.52
CA MET A 164 1.88 -2.19 7.42
C MET A 164 1.70 -1.56 8.80
N MET A 165 1.08 -2.28 9.74
CA MET A 165 0.99 -1.86 11.13
C MET A 165 2.37 -1.77 11.80
N ALA A 166 3.25 -2.72 11.55
CA ALA A 166 4.63 -2.67 12.05
C ALA A 166 5.36 -1.42 11.54
N TYR A 167 5.27 -1.12 10.23
CA TYR A 167 5.82 0.11 9.65
C TYR A 167 5.22 1.37 10.28
N ALA A 168 3.90 1.42 10.47
CA ALA A 168 3.22 2.56 11.09
C ALA A 168 3.61 2.75 12.56
N ILE A 169 3.75 1.66 13.33
CA ILE A 169 4.19 1.70 14.73
C ILE A 169 5.63 2.21 14.83
N LEU A 170 6.56 1.65 14.05
CA LEU A 170 7.95 2.09 14.02
C LEU A 170 8.06 3.58 13.67
N ALA A 171 7.31 4.00 12.65
CA ALA A 171 7.26 5.40 12.23
C ALA A 171 6.66 6.32 13.30
N ALA A 172 5.60 5.88 13.99
CA ALA A 172 4.99 6.63 15.07
C ALA A 172 5.96 6.85 16.25
N HIS A 173 6.79 5.86 16.58
CA HIS A 173 7.84 6.02 17.59
C HIS A 173 8.96 6.94 17.11
N ALA A 174 9.37 6.84 15.85
CA ALA A 174 10.36 7.74 15.26
C ALA A 174 9.89 9.20 15.25
N ARG A 175 8.57 9.44 15.23
CA ARG A 175 7.98 10.79 15.31
C ARG A 175 8.45 11.58 16.54
N VAL A 176 8.71 10.91 17.66
CA VAL A 176 9.18 11.55 18.91
C VAL A 176 10.52 12.27 18.68
N PHE A 177 11.41 11.69 17.87
CA PHE A 177 12.69 12.30 17.52
C PHE A 177 12.55 13.49 16.55
N LEU A 178 11.41 13.56 15.86
CA LEU A 178 11.08 14.62 14.91
C LEU A 178 10.17 15.70 15.52
N SER A 179 9.95 15.70 16.84
CA SER A 179 9.03 16.60 17.54
C SER A 179 9.55 18.04 17.70
N GLY A 180 10.72 18.37 17.18
CA GLY A 180 11.27 19.74 17.17
C GLY A 180 10.48 20.70 16.26
N PRO A 181 10.75 22.01 16.34
CA PRO A 181 10.00 23.04 15.59
C PRO A 181 10.04 22.87 14.06
N ARG A 182 11.03 22.17 13.54
CA ARG A 182 11.18 21.86 12.12
C ARG A 182 10.59 20.48 11.72
N GLY A 183 10.26 19.63 12.70
CA GLY A 183 9.82 18.26 12.48
C GLY A 183 8.63 18.12 11.53
N PRO A 184 7.52 18.89 11.68
CA PRO A 184 6.38 18.81 10.77
C PRO A 184 6.75 19.10 9.31
N ARG A 185 7.65 20.05 9.10
CA ARG A 185 8.11 20.41 7.77
C ARG A 185 8.97 19.30 7.16
N VAL A 186 9.84 18.71 7.95
CA VAL A 186 10.69 17.57 7.52
C VAL A 186 9.82 16.38 7.14
N ILE A 187 8.84 16.00 7.97
CA ILE A 187 7.91 14.93 7.69
C ILE A 187 7.13 15.18 6.38
N ASN A 188 6.57 16.39 6.22
CA ASN A 188 5.81 16.74 5.03
C ASN A 188 6.68 16.72 3.76
N CYS A 189 7.91 17.21 3.83
CA CYS A 189 8.86 17.18 2.71
C CYS A 189 9.26 15.74 2.36
N ILE A 190 9.62 14.92 3.34
CA ILE A 190 9.97 13.51 3.11
C ILE A 190 8.79 12.79 2.47
N SER A 191 7.60 12.89 3.04
CA SER A 191 6.37 12.26 2.49
C SER A 191 6.10 12.72 1.06
N GLY A 192 6.21 14.03 0.80
CA GLY A 192 5.99 14.59 -0.52
C GLY A 192 7.01 14.09 -1.54
N VAL A 193 8.29 14.09 -1.20
CA VAL A 193 9.37 13.57 -2.07
C VAL A 193 9.12 12.09 -2.38
N VAL A 194 8.77 11.31 -1.36
CA VAL A 194 8.52 9.87 -1.57
C VAL A 194 7.30 9.64 -2.48
N PHE A 195 6.20 10.36 -2.29
CA PHE A 195 5.06 10.27 -3.20
C PHE A 195 5.42 10.65 -4.64
N LEU A 196 6.25 11.68 -4.84
CA LEU A 196 6.72 12.07 -6.16
C LEU A 196 7.64 11.02 -6.80
N LEU A 197 8.53 10.40 -6.03
CA LEU A 197 9.37 9.31 -6.51
C LEU A 197 8.54 8.08 -6.91
N LEU A 198 7.51 7.74 -6.11
CA LEU A 198 6.57 6.67 -6.46
C LEU A 198 5.75 7.00 -7.70
N ALA A 199 5.30 8.25 -7.84
CA ALA A 199 4.62 8.70 -9.06
C ALA A 199 5.52 8.57 -10.29
N ALA A 200 6.78 9.03 -10.20
CA ALA A 200 7.76 8.90 -11.26
C ALA A 200 8.01 7.43 -11.64
N PHE A 201 8.11 6.54 -10.64
CA PHE A 201 8.24 5.10 -10.86
C PHE A 201 7.03 4.51 -11.60
N LEU A 202 5.79 4.88 -11.19
CA LEU A 202 4.58 4.41 -11.87
C LEU A 202 4.48 4.96 -13.29
N LEU A 203 4.84 6.24 -13.52
CA LEU A 203 4.87 6.85 -14.85
C LEU A 203 5.89 6.15 -15.75
N TYR A 204 7.10 5.91 -15.25
CA TYR A 204 8.13 5.17 -15.97
C TYR A 204 7.60 3.79 -16.42
N ARG A 205 6.98 3.04 -15.50
CA ARG A 205 6.40 1.73 -15.82
C ARG A 205 5.25 1.80 -16.82
N ALA A 206 4.39 2.82 -16.73
CA ALA A 206 3.26 3.00 -17.63
C ALA A 206 3.66 3.39 -19.06
N LEU A 207 4.86 3.99 -19.23
CA LEU A 207 5.36 4.46 -20.53
C LEU A 207 6.34 3.49 -21.19
N VAL A 208 7.03 2.64 -20.42
CA VAL A 208 8.12 1.77 -20.92
C VAL A 208 7.68 0.31 -21.04
N LEU A 209 6.64 -0.12 -20.32
CA LEU A 209 6.08 -1.46 -20.33
C LEU A 209 4.69 -1.50 -20.93
#